data_ac6f3a228e26e95e9199a05fcb24bc3c
#
_entry.id   ac6f3a228e26e95e9199a05fcb24bc3c
#
_cell.length_a   1.000
_cell.length_b   1.000
_cell.length_c   1.000
_cell.angle_alpha   90.00
_cell.angle_beta   90.00
_cell.angle_gamma   90.00
#
_symmetry.space_group_name_H-M   'P 1'
#
loop_
_entity.id
_entity.type
_entity.pdbx_description
1 polymer ?
#
loop_
_entity_poly.entity_id
_entity_poly.type
_entity_poly.pdbx_seq_one_letter_code
_entity_poly.pdbx_strand_id
1 'polypeptide(L)'
;MYADEAKTGTKDTRENFQRLLNDCRAGKIDLVITKSISRFARNTVTLLETVRELKSLGVDVYFEEQNIHTLSADGEMMLTILASYAQEESLSVSENMKWRIKKNFEAGIPWNGKLLGYRLKGDHYEIVPEEAALVR
;
A
#
# COMPACT_ATOMS: atom_id res chain seq x y z
N MET A 1 -8.54 -16.99 18.68
CA MET A 1 -9.21 -15.96 17.87
C MET A 1 -8.37 -14.69 17.88
N TYR A 2 -8.06 -14.15 16.73
CA TYR A 2 -7.29 -12.91 16.56
C TYR A 2 -8.27 -11.81 16.20
N ALA A 3 -8.53 -10.88 17.12
CA ALA A 3 -9.48 -9.79 16.91
C ALA A 3 -8.79 -8.45 17.19
N ASP A 4 -8.78 -7.56 16.21
CA ASP A 4 -8.38 -6.18 16.38
C ASP A 4 -9.64 -5.32 16.47
N GLU A 5 -9.87 -4.69 17.61
CA GLU A 5 -10.93 -3.69 17.75
C GLU A 5 -10.58 -2.47 16.90
N ALA A 6 -11.61 -1.86 16.28
CA ALA A 6 -11.50 -0.80 15.30
C ALA A 6 -10.65 0.38 15.78
N LYS A 7 -9.33 0.29 15.58
CA LYS A 7 -8.42 1.42 15.69
C LYS A 7 -8.27 2.09 14.33
N THR A 8 -8.86 3.28 14.21
CA THR A 8 -8.60 4.21 13.12
C THR A 8 -7.15 4.68 13.21
N GLY A 9 -6.30 4.24 12.30
CA GLY A 9 -4.92 4.68 12.27
C GLY A 9 -4.19 4.24 11.00
N THR A 10 -3.47 5.16 10.42
CA THR A 10 -2.67 5.08 9.20
C THR A 10 -1.44 4.16 9.30
N LYS A 11 -1.22 3.49 10.42
CA LYS A 11 -0.14 2.51 10.59
C LYS A 11 -0.73 1.12 10.72
N ASP A 12 -0.20 0.19 9.95
CA ASP A 12 -0.57 -1.23 9.89
C ASP A 12 -0.09 -2.00 11.14
N THR A 13 -0.30 -1.40 12.31
CA THR A 13 -0.05 -2.03 13.62
C THR A 13 -1.32 -2.67 14.15
N ARG A 14 -1.88 -3.60 13.36
CA ARG A 14 -2.82 -4.58 13.90
C ARG A 14 -2.01 -5.61 14.66
N GLU A 15 -1.80 -5.39 15.95
CA GLU A 15 -0.98 -6.26 16.79
C GLU A 15 -1.41 -7.72 16.72
N ASN A 16 -2.72 -7.97 16.71
CA ASN A 16 -3.26 -9.32 16.62
C ASN A 16 -3.11 -9.93 15.22
N PHE A 17 -3.17 -9.11 14.17
CA PHE A 17 -2.88 -9.56 12.82
C PHE A 17 -1.39 -9.94 12.65
N GLN A 18 -0.48 -9.14 13.21
CA GLN A 18 0.95 -9.49 13.22
C GLN A 18 1.23 -10.75 14.05
N ARG A 19 0.54 -10.95 15.17
CA ARG A 19 0.63 -12.20 15.94
C ARG A 19 0.14 -13.39 15.13
N LEU A 20 -0.98 -13.25 14.40
CA LEU A 20 -1.48 -14.27 13.48
C LEU A 20 -0.41 -14.67 12.45
N LEU A 21 0.20 -13.69 11.78
CA LEU A 21 1.25 -13.94 10.79
C LEU A 21 2.47 -14.63 11.41
N ASN A 22 2.88 -14.21 12.60
CA ASN A 22 4.00 -14.86 13.31
C ASN A 22 3.69 -16.30 13.70
N ASP A 23 2.46 -16.59 14.11
CA ASP A 23 2.05 -17.95 14.42
C ASP A 23 1.93 -18.84 13.17
N CYS A 24 1.53 -18.26 12.02
CA CYS A 24 1.60 -18.93 10.70
C CYS A 24 3.05 -19.24 10.31
N ARG A 25 3.97 -18.28 10.45
CA ARG A 25 5.41 -18.47 10.19
C ARG A 25 6.04 -19.53 11.12
N ALA A 26 5.54 -19.63 12.33
CA ALA A 26 5.97 -20.66 13.29
C ALA A 26 5.37 -22.05 13.02
N GLY A 27 4.55 -22.22 11.96
CA GLY A 27 3.92 -23.48 11.60
C GLY A 27 2.83 -23.95 12.57
N LYS A 28 2.22 -23.03 13.31
CA LYS A 28 1.17 -23.36 14.29
C LYS A 28 -0.24 -23.32 13.70
N ILE A 29 -0.36 -22.79 12.47
CA ILE A 29 -1.65 -22.53 11.81
C ILE A 29 -1.56 -23.02 10.39
N ASP A 30 -2.50 -23.86 9.98
CA ASP A 30 -2.62 -24.42 8.63
C ASP A 30 -3.75 -23.73 7.84
N LEU A 31 -4.74 -23.16 8.54
CA LEU A 31 -5.90 -22.51 7.94
C LEU A 31 -6.25 -21.24 8.70
N VAL A 32 -6.40 -20.15 7.96
CA VAL A 32 -6.94 -18.88 8.45
C VAL A 32 -8.34 -18.67 7.90
N ILE A 33 -9.31 -18.46 8.77
CA ILE A 33 -10.69 -18.16 8.37
C ILE A 33 -10.93 -16.67 8.62
N THR A 34 -11.38 -15.97 7.61
CA THR A 34 -11.74 -14.56 7.70
C THR A 34 -13.09 -14.30 7.03
N LYS A 35 -13.83 -13.35 7.56
CA LYS A 35 -15.18 -13.06 7.07
C LYS A 35 -15.15 -12.57 5.61
N SER A 36 -14.25 -11.67 5.28
CA SER A 36 -14.14 -11.10 3.93
C SER A 36 -12.74 -10.58 3.64
N ILE A 37 -12.46 -10.37 2.36
CA ILE A 37 -11.22 -9.77 1.86
C ILE A 37 -10.98 -8.40 2.49
N SER A 38 -12.01 -7.55 2.60
CA SER A 38 -11.91 -6.21 3.16
C SER A 38 -11.59 -6.19 4.67
N ARG A 39 -11.93 -7.26 5.39
CA ARG A 39 -11.56 -7.44 6.80
C ARG A 39 -10.14 -7.95 6.96
N PHE A 40 -9.69 -8.76 6.02
CA PHE A 40 -8.34 -9.32 6.04
C PHE A 40 -7.28 -8.26 5.74
N ALA A 41 -7.44 -7.52 4.65
CA ALA A 41 -6.48 -6.48 4.24
C ALA A 41 -7.19 -5.17 3.85
N ARG A 42 -6.49 -4.05 4.06
CA ARG A 42 -7.01 -2.71 3.79
C ARG A 42 -6.84 -2.26 2.34
N ASN A 43 -5.87 -2.82 1.66
CA ASN A 43 -5.60 -2.55 0.25
C ASN A 43 -5.19 -3.83 -0.46
N THR A 44 -5.28 -3.80 -1.78
CA THR A 44 -5.03 -4.95 -2.66
C THR A 44 -3.57 -5.41 -2.61
N VAL A 45 -2.62 -4.50 -2.48
CA VAL A 45 -1.18 -4.82 -2.43
C VAL A 45 -0.87 -5.63 -1.16
N THR A 46 -1.28 -5.12 0.02
CA THR A 46 -1.08 -5.83 1.29
C THR A 46 -1.79 -7.19 1.29
N LEU A 47 -2.99 -7.28 0.68
CA LEU A 47 -3.69 -8.54 0.53
C LEU A 47 -2.85 -9.56 -0.24
N LEU A 48 -2.37 -9.15 -1.42
CA LEU A 48 -1.59 -10.02 -2.30
C LEU A 48 -0.28 -10.47 -1.66
N GLU A 49 0.45 -9.57 -1.03
CA GLU A 49 1.71 -9.87 -0.33
C GLU A 49 1.48 -10.87 0.79
N THR A 50 0.48 -10.61 1.64
CA THR A 50 0.17 -11.48 2.78
C THR A 50 -0.30 -12.85 2.35
N VAL A 51 -1.23 -12.92 1.37
CA VAL A 51 -1.74 -14.22 0.89
C VAL A 51 -0.64 -15.03 0.20
N ARG A 52 0.23 -14.39 -0.59
CA ARG A 52 1.38 -15.07 -1.21
C ARG A 52 2.37 -15.60 -0.17
N GLU A 53 2.63 -14.83 0.88
CA GLU A 53 3.46 -15.27 2.00
C GLU A 53 2.84 -16.51 2.68
N LEU A 54 1.56 -16.45 3.07
CA LEU A 54 0.86 -17.56 3.71
C LEU A 54 0.84 -18.80 2.82
N LYS A 55 0.59 -18.62 1.53
CA LYS A 55 0.65 -19.71 0.54
C LYS A 55 2.04 -20.34 0.46
N SER A 56 3.11 -19.57 0.49
CA SER A 56 4.48 -20.09 0.50
C SER A 56 4.79 -20.91 1.76
N LEU A 57 4.08 -20.63 2.86
CA LEU A 57 4.15 -21.39 4.11
C LEU A 57 3.21 -22.61 4.13
N GLY A 58 2.42 -22.82 3.07
CA GLY A 58 1.41 -23.89 3.01
C GLY A 58 0.15 -23.60 3.83
N VAL A 59 -0.05 -22.35 4.26
CA VAL A 59 -1.21 -21.91 5.03
C VAL A 59 -2.31 -21.44 4.06
N ASP A 60 -3.50 -22.01 4.17
CA ASP A 60 -4.67 -21.60 3.41
C ASP A 60 -5.38 -20.42 4.09
N VAL A 61 -6.01 -19.56 3.29
CA VAL A 61 -6.92 -18.52 3.78
C VAL A 61 -8.29 -18.73 3.14
N TYR A 62 -9.28 -18.92 3.99
CA TYR A 62 -10.67 -19.06 3.58
C TYR A 62 -11.43 -17.76 3.80
N PHE A 63 -11.93 -17.17 2.73
CA PHE A 63 -12.80 -16.00 2.73
C PHE A 63 -14.26 -16.43 2.74
N GLU A 64 -14.93 -16.30 3.89
CA GLU A 64 -16.28 -16.82 4.11
C GLU A 64 -17.33 -16.20 3.18
N GLU A 65 -17.35 -14.86 3.06
CA GLU A 65 -18.32 -14.15 2.20
C GLU A 65 -18.17 -14.47 0.72
N GLN A 66 -16.92 -14.70 0.24
CA GLN A 66 -16.62 -15.03 -1.14
C GLN A 66 -16.67 -16.55 -1.39
N ASN A 67 -16.68 -17.36 -0.33
CA ASN A 67 -16.57 -18.81 -0.38
C ASN A 67 -15.34 -19.29 -1.19
N ILE A 68 -14.18 -18.69 -0.95
CA ILE A 68 -12.94 -18.94 -1.69
C ILE A 68 -11.83 -19.35 -0.74
N HIS A 69 -11.11 -20.41 -1.11
CA HIS A 69 -9.85 -20.87 -0.52
C HIS A 69 -8.67 -20.39 -1.36
N THR A 70 -7.65 -19.78 -0.74
CA THR A 70 -6.51 -19.23 -1.46
C THR A 70 -5.61 -20.28 -2.12
N LEU A 71 -5.62 -21.51 -1.63
CA LEU A 71 -4.89 -22.63 -2.22
C LEU A 71 -5.65 -23.31 -3.36
N SER A 72 -6.93 -22.96 -3.58
CA SER A 72 -7.74 -23.53 -4.67
C SER A 72 -7.44 -22.85 -6.02
N ALA A 73 -7.91 -23.45 -7.11
CA ALA A 73 -7.84 -22.86 -8.45
C ALA A 73 -8.60 -21.52 -8.54
N ASP A 74 -9.75 -21.43 -7.86
CA ASP A 74 -10.53 -20.18 -7.79
C ASP A 74 -9.77 -19.09 -7.02
N GLY A 75 -9.03 -19.47 -5.98
CA GLY A 75 -8.14 -18.59 -5.24
C GLY A 75 -7.00 -18.03 -6.10
N GLU A 76 -6.39 -18.85 -6.95
CA GLU A 76 -5.37 -18.40 -7.91
C GLU A 76 -5.93 -17.41 -8.94
N MET A 77 -7.09 -17.69 -9.47
CA MET A 77 -7.77 -16.81 -10.40
C MET A 77 -8.09 -15.46 -9.73
N MET A 78 -8.62 -15.49 -8.51
CA MET A 78 -8.88 -14.28 -7.71
C MET A 78 -7.61 -13.47 -7.49
N LEU A 79 -6.50 -14.09 -7.07
CA LEU A 79 -5.23 -13.43 -6.85
C LEU A 79 -4.68 -12.79 -8.13
N THR A 80 -4.85 -13.46 -9.27
CA THR A 80 -4.42 -12.95 -10.59
C THR A 80 -5.21 -11.69 -10.97
N ILE A 81 -6.53 -11.70 -10.79
CA ILE A 81 -7.40 -10.54 -11.06
C ILE A 81 -7.02 -9.36 -10.14
N LEU A 82 -6.85 -9.63 -8.84
CA LEU A 82 -6.47 -8.60 -7.86
C LEU A 82 -5.07 -8.03 -8.16
N ALA A 83 -4.12 -8.85 -8.62
CA ALA A 83 -2.80 -8.39 -9.00
C ALA A 83 -2.85 -7.44 -10.20
N SER A 84 -3.65 -7.76 -11.23
CA SER A 84 -3.86 -6.91 -12.39
C SER A 84 -4.49 -5.56 -11.99
N TYR A 85 -5.49 -5.60 -11.12
CA TYR A 85 -6.15 -4.40 -10.60
C TYR A 85 -5.18 -3.51 -9.80
N ALA A 86 -4.38 -4.08 -8.90
CA ALA A 86 -3.38 -3.35 -8.13
C ALA A 86 -2.32 -2.70 -9.01
N GLN A 87 -1.94 -3.36 -10.12
CA GLN A 87 -1.01 -2.80 -11.10
C GLN A 87 -1.61 -1.61 -11.84
N GLU A 88 -2.85 -1.70 -12.29
CA GLU A 88 -3.55 -0.60 -12.96
C GLU A 88 -3.74 0.60 -12.03
N GLU A 89 -4.13 0.38 -10.76
CA GLU A 89 -4.25 1.44 -9.77
C GLU A 89 -2.92 2.17 -9.56
N SER A 90 -1.82 1.44 -9.45
CA SER A 90 -0.47 2.02 -9.30
C SER A 90 -0.05 2.84 -10.52
N LEU A 91 -0.31 2.36 -11.73
CA LEU A 91 -0.03 3.09 -12.98
C LEU A 91 -0.88 4.37 -13.08
N SER A 92 -2.17 4.28 -12.78
CA SER A 92 -3.09 5.43 -12.81
C SER A 92 -2.67 6.52 -11.82
N VAL A 93 -2.29 6.15 -10.59
CA VAL A 93 -1.77 7.10 -9.60
C VAL A 93 -0.49 7.78 -10.08
N SER A 94 0.44 7.02 -10.69
CA SER A 94 1.68 7.55 -11.24
C SER A 94 1.43 8.52 -12.39
N GLU A 95 0.55 8.19 -13.33
CA GLU A 95 0.19 9.05 -14.45
C GLU A 95 -0.51 10.33 -14.00
N ASN A 96 -1.44 10.22 -13.07
CA ASN A 96 -2.13 11.37 -12.47
C ASN A 96 -1.14 12.30 -11.75
N MET A 97 -0.15 11.74 -11.06
CA MET A 97 0.91 12.51 -10.41
C MET A 97 1.77 13.26 -11.46
N LYS A 98 2.21 12.57 -12.50
CA LYS A 98 2.99 13.17 -13.60
C LYS A 98 2.20 14.28 -14.29
N TRP A 99 0.93 14.04 -14.59
CA TRP A 99 0.04 15.03 -15.21
C TRP A 99 -0.11 16.26 -14.31
N ARG A 100 -0.33 16.06 -13.01
CA ARG A 100 -0.46 17.14 -12.02
C ARG A 100 0.83 17.96 -11.93
N ILE A 101 1.99 17.32 -11.88
CA ILE A 101 3.28 17.99 -11.87
C ILE A 101 3.47 18.82 -13.13
N LYS A 102 3.19 18.23 -14.31
CA LYS A 102 3.29 18.92 -15.60
C LYS A 102 2.37 20.15 -15.64
N LYS A 103 1.12 19.99 -15.23
CA LYS A 103 0.13 21.08 -15.21
C LYS A 103 0.56 22.22 -14.26
N ASN A 104 1.08 21.89 -13.08
CA ASN A 104 1.60 22.88 -12.15
C ASN A 104 2.81 23.61 -12.75
N PHE A 105 3.69 22.90 -13.43
CA PHE A 105 4.87 23.49 -14.09
C PHE A 105 4.47 24.45 -15.21
N GLU A 106 3.49 24.09 -16.04
CA GLU A 106 2.94 24.93 -17.09
C GLU A 106 2.23 26.17 -16.54
N ALA A 107 1.63 26.06 -15.34
CA ALA A 107 1.00 27.17 -14.62
C ALA A 107 1.98 28.03 -13.83
N GLY A 108 3.29 27.69 -13.83
CA GLY A 108 4.32 28.41 -13.07
C GLY A 108 4.23 28.18 -11.55
N ILE A 109 3.49 27.14 -11.11
CA ILE A 109 3.36 26.81 -9.68
C ILE A 109 4.57 25.97 -9.27
N PRO A 110 5.38 26.46 -8.31
CA PRO A 110 6.59 25.78 -7.90
C PRO A 110 6.28 24.45 -7.17
N TRP A 111 7.14 23.48 -7.33
CA TRP A 111 7.06 22.24 -6.56
C TRP A 111 7.51 22.51 -5.11
N ASN A 112 6.78 21.94 -4.12
CA ASN A 112 7.07 22.11 -2.69
C ASN A 112 8.39 21.41 -2.22
N GLY A 113 9.33 21.14 -3.12
CA GLY A 113 10.66 20.61 -2.82
C GLY A 113 11.58 21.68 -2.27
N LYS A 114 12.48 21.31 -1.35
CA LYS A 114 13.59 22.18 -0.95
C LYS A 114 14.60 22.26 -2.11
N LEU A 115 14.74 23.44 -2.67
CA LEU A 115 15.77 23.74 -3.67
C LEU A 115 16.87 24.55 -2.99
N LEU A 116 18.12 24.09 -3.11
CA LEU A 116 19.27 24.83 -2.59
C LEU A 116 19.36 26.21 -3.29
N GLY A 117 19.52 27.26 -2.53
CA GLY A 117 19.54 28.63 -3.04
C GLY A 117 18.17 29.29 -3.17
N TYR A 118 17.10 28.58 -2.87
CA TYR A 118 15.73 29.09 -2.96
C TYR A 118 14.90 28.74 -1.74
N ARG A 119 14.05 29.68 -1.31
CA ARG A 119 13.06 29.48 -0.25
C ARG A 119 11.66 29.70 -0.80
N LEU A 120 10.77 28.75 -0.58
CA LEU A 120 9.38 28.88 -0.95
C LEU A 120 8.68 29.86 -0.01
N LYS A 121 8.04 30.91 -0.59
CA LYS A 121 7.25 31.89 0.14
C LYS A 121 5.88 32.01 -0.52
N GLY A 122 4.89 31.34 0.07
CA GLY A 122 3.57 31.24 -0.54
C GLY A 122 3.61 30.35 -1.79
N ASP A 123 3.39 30.96 -2.96
CA ASP A 123 3.32 30.31 -4.27
C ASP A 123 4.52 30.60 -5.19
N HIS A 124 5.56 31.29 -4.69
CA HIS A 124 6.76 31.59 -5.48
C HIS A 124 8.05 31.33 -4.68
N TYR A 125 9.17 31.23 -5.41
CA TYR A 125 10.50 31.07 -4.82
C TYR A 125 11.20 32.42 -4.69
N GLU A 126 11.76 32.69 -3.50
CA GLU A 126 12.71 33.76 -3.26
C GLU A 126 14.15 33.19 -3.26
N ILE A 127 15.08 33.95 -3.84
CA ILE A 127 16.50 33.58 -3.80
C ILE A 127 17.04 33.81 -2.40
N VAL A 128 17.73 32.81 -1.86
CA VAL A 128 18.51 32.93 -0.61
C VAL A 128 19.96 33.26 -0.97
N PRO A 129 20.43 34.50 -0.80
CA PRO A 129 21.73 34.95 -1.32
C PRO A 129 22.91 34.12 -0.80
N GLU A 130 22.85 33.68 0.45
CA GLU A 130 23.88 32.89 1.11
C GLU A 130 24.03 31.49 0.48
N GLU A 131 22.93 30.86 0.16
CA GLU A 131 22.90 29.54 -0.48
C GLU A 131 23.10 29.64 -1.99
N ALA A 132 22.63 30.71 -2.63
CA ALA A 132 22.77 30.92 -4.06
C ALA A 132 24.25 31.08 -4.49
N ALA A 133 25.12 31.58 -3.60
CA ALA A 133 26.54 31.67 -3.84
C ALA A 133 27.22 30.28 -3.96
N LEU A 134 26.64 29.25 -3.35
CA LEU A 134 27.14 27.87 -3.42
C LEU A 134 26.68 27.14 -4.69
N VAL A 135 25.63 27.63 -5.36
CA VAL A 135 25.05 27.00 -6.56
C VAL A 135 25.68 27.53 -7.85
N ARG A 136 26.41 28.65 -7.78
CA ARG A 136 27.18 29.22 -8.89
C ARG A 136 28.60 28.64 -8.89
#